data_c8dc4df5a4c5bca7507c2856b391a350
#
_entry.id   c8dc4df5a4c5bca7507c2856b391a350
#
_cell.length_a   1.000
_cell.length_b   1.000
_cell.length_c   1.000
_cell.angle_alpha   90.00
_cell.angle_beta   90.00
_cell.angle_gamma   90.00
#
_symmetry.space_group_name_H-M   'P 1'
#
loop_
_entity.id
_entity.type
_entity.pdbx_description
1 polymer ?
#
loop_
_entity_poly.entity_id
_entity_poly.type
_entity_poly.pdbx_seq_one_letter_code
_entity_poly.pdbx_strand_id
1 'polypeptide(L)'
;VDISTVNILENENRIPINYVLPPDIVREQINNNNTVIRQNEQSLSFKFCNLKPMDSRSVYKTIQLDLRQYEKLKMYIHAESQEGRDKLPGEGTNDDFDRRLVAFIRLGSDLNDNYYQIEIPLKPTSYISGSSNRISSNDVWKPETNSIDVPISILSSLKSKIINEGFDG
;
A
#
# COMPACT_ATOMS: atom_id res chain seq x y z
N VAL A 1 11.87 11.23 -4.76
CA VAL A 1 10.52 10.67 -4.60
C VAL A 1 9.61 11.39 -5.56
N ASP A 2 8.92 10.65 -6.38
CA ASP A 2 7.85 11.16 -7.23
C ASP A 2 6.51 10.64 -6.70
N ILE A 3 5.54 11.53 -6.58
CA ILE A 3 4.22 11.24 -6.03
C ILE A 3 3.20 11.56 -7.10
N SER A 4 2.40 10.57 -7.46
CA SER A 4 1.36 10.71 -8.48
C SER A 4 0.13 9.87 -8.13
N THR A 5 -0.92 10.04 -8.89
CA THR A 5 -2.07 9.14 -8.85
C THR A 5 -2.02 8.18 -10.02
N VAL A 6 -2.46 6.96 -9.79
CA VAL A 6 -2.65 5.92 -10.81
C VAL A 6 -4.12 5.55 -10.81
N ASN A 7 -4.74 5.53 -11.97
CA ASN A 7 -6.16 5.23 -12.10
C ASN A 7 -6.39 4.15 -13.15
N ILE A 8 -7.57 3.50 -13.08
CA ILE A 8 -7.88 2.39 -13.96
C ILE A 8 -8.08 2.84 -15.41
N LEU A 9 -8.64 4.02 -15.66
CA LEU A 9 -8.96 4.46 -17.03
C LEU A 9 -7.71 4.68 -17.88
N GLU A 10 -6.63 5.16 -17.26
CA GLU A 10 -5.38 5.46 -17.97
C GLU A 10 -4.36 4.32 -17.89
N ASN A 11 -4.47 3.44 -16.90
CA ASN A 11 -3.44 2.47 -16.59
C ASN A 11 -3.88 1.00 -16.68
N GLU A 12 -5.11 0.71 -17.11
CA GLU A 12 -5.58 -0.69 -17.27
C GLU A 12 -4.77 -1.50 -18.29
N ASN A 13 -4.09 -0.80 -19.21
CA ASN A 13 -3.24 -1.41 -20.23
C ASN A 13 -1.74 -1.09 -20.04
N ARG A 14 -1.36 -0.59 -18.86
CA ARG A 14 0.04 -0.28 -18.54
C ARG A 14 0.91 -1.54 -18.62
N ILE A 15 2.13 -1.37 -19.07
CA ILE A 15 3.19 -2.41 -19.12
C ILE A 15 4.31 -1.95 -18.18
N PRO A 16 4.98 -2.83 -17.42
CA PRO A 16 4.83 -4.29 -17.41
C PRO A 16 3.65 -4.83 -16.61
N ILE A 17 3.17 -4.08 -15.62
CA ILE A 17 2.08 -4.49 -14.75
C ILE A 17 0.90 -3.55 -14.95
N ASN A 18 -0.22 -4.08 -15.39
CA ASN A 18 -1.44 -3.33 -15.60
C ASN A 18 -2.09 -2.94 -14.27
N TYR A 19 -2.72 -1.77 -14.24
CA TYR A 19 -3.55 -1.39 -13.09
C TYR A 19 -4.86 -2.18 -13.11
N VAL A 20 -5.15 -2.82 -12.00
CA VAL A 20 -6.41 -3.52 -11.74
C VAL A 20 -6.96 -3.06 -10.40
N LEU A 21 -8.27 -3.16 -10.21
CA LEU A 21 -8.87 -2.83 -8.92
C LEU A 21 -8.37 -3.78 -7.83
N PRO A 22 -8.14 -3.28 -6.60
CA PRO A 22 -7.90 -4.16 -5.46
C PRO A 22 -9.06 -5.17 -5.29
N PRO A 23 -8.79 -6.34 -4.71
CA PRO A 23 -9.85 -7.26 -4.34
C PRO A 23 -10.89 -6.57 -3.45
N ASP A 24 -12.15 -6.93 -3.61
CA ASP A 24 -13.30 -6.40 -2.84
C ASP A 24 -13.63 -4.91 -3.08
N ILE A 25 -12.87 -4.21 -3.93
CA ILE A 25 -13.20 -2.85 -4.34
C ILE A 25 -14.09 -2.89 -5.58
N VAL A 26 -15.30 -2.40 -5.42
CA VAL A 26 -16.28 -2.28 -6.50
C VAL A 26 -16.45 -0.81 -6.86
N ARG A 27 -16.35 -0.51 -8.16
CA ARG A 27 -16.57 0.86 -8.65
C ARG A 27 -18.02 1.26 -8.43
N GLU A 28 -18.23 2.38 -7.79
CA GLU A 28 -19.57 2.97 -7.68
C GLU A 28 -20.13 3.28 -9.07
N GLN A 29 -21.40 2.98 -9.24
CA GLN A 29 -22.14 3.26 -10.47
C GLN A 29 -23.18 4.32 -10.18
N ILE A 30 -23.10 5.42 -10.89
CA ILE A 30 -24.10 6.47 -10.85
C ILE A 30 -25.00 6.30 -12.08
N ASN A 31 -26.23 5.93 -11.82
CA ASN A 31 -27.26 5.81 -12.86
C ASN A 31 -27.92 7.18 -13.06
N ASN A 32 -27.67 7.81 -14.18
CA ASN A 32 -28.32 9.07 -14.53
C ASN A 32 -28.92 8.95 -15.94
N ASN A 33 -30.22 9.08 -16.03
CA ASN A 33 -31.00 9.17 -17.30
C ASN A 33 -30.51 8.18 -18.40
N ASN A 34 -30.57 6.88 -18.13
CA ASN A 34 -30.13 5.79 -19.03
C ASN A 34 -28.63 5.72 -19.31
N THR A 35 -27.79 6.50 -18.62
CA THR A 35 -26.33 6.40 -18.72
C THR A 35 -25.77 5.87 -17.42
N VAL A 36 -24.99 4.77 -17.49
CA VAL A 36 -24.26 4.23 -16.36
C VAL A 36 -22.87 4.83 -16.36
N ILE A 37 -22.59 5.71 -15.41
CA ILE A 37 -21.27 6.29 -15.19
C ILE A 37 -20.60 5.50 -14.06
N ARG A 38 -19.47 4.89 -14.34
CA ARG A 38 -18.63 4.24 -13.32
C ARG A 38 -17.61 5.21 -12.79
N GLN A 39 -17.54 5.33 -11.48
CA GLN A 39 -16.54 6.17 -10.85
C GLN A 39 -15.14 5.68 -11.18
N ASN A 40 -14.21 6.61 -11.43
CA ASN A 40 -12.82 6.27 -11.69
C ASN A 40 -12.10 5.99 -10.35
N GLU A 41 -11.62 4.77 -10.18
CA GLU A 41 -10.83 4.38 -9.00
C GLU A 41 -9.37 4.79 -9.17
N GLN A 42 -8.80 5.32 -8.09
CA GLN A 42 -7.44 5.85 -8.06
C GLN A 42 -6.67 5.30 -6.88
N SER A 43 -5.38 5.11 -7.10
CA SER A 43 -4.41 4.79 -6.05
C SER A 43 -3.29 5.81 -6.02
N LEU A 44 -2.71 6.02 -4.85
CA LEU A 44 -1.54 6.86 -4.68
C LEU A 44 -0.30 6.07 -5.09
N SER A 45 0.52 6.66 -5.95
CA SER A 45 1.75 6.06 -6.45
C SER A 45 2.96 6.79 -5.90
N PHE A 46 3.90 6.04 -5.34
CA PHE A 46 5.22 6.53 -4.92
C PHE A 46 6.31 5.88 -5.75
N LYS A 47 7.15 6.69 -6.38
CA LYS A 47 8.34 6.21 -7.06
C LYS A 47 9.60 6.63 -6.31
N PHE A 48 10.41 5.65 -5.99
CA PHE A 48 11.68 5.86 -5.30
C PHE A 48 12.84 5.45 -6.21
N CYS A 49 13.88 6.27 -6.23
CA CYS A 49 15.14 5.93 -6.87
C CYS A 49 16.23 5.90 -5.80
N ASN A 50 17.18 4.97 -5.94
CA ASN A 50 18.36 4.87 -5.08
C ASN A 50 18.04 4.75 -3.58
N LEU A 51 17.00 3.99 -3.23
CA LEU A 51 16.73 3.64 -1.85
C LEU A 51 17.81 2.66 -1.36
N LYS A 52 18.59 3.08 -0.36
CA LYS A 52 19.64 2.25 0.25
C LYS A 52 19.08 1.42 1.39
N PRO A 53 19.78 0.35 1.81
CA PRO A 53 19.44 -0.35 3.04
C PRO A 53 19.33 0.63 4.22
N MET A 54 18.33 0.46 5.05
CA MET A 54 17.98 1.32 6.21
C MET A 54 17.45 2.72 5.86
N ASP A 55 17.39 3.10 4.58
CA ASP A 55 16.71 4.32 4.16
C ASP A 55 15.19 4.15 4.22
N SER A 56 14.49 5.21 4.59
CA SER A 56 13.04 5.29 4.47
C SER A 56 12.61 6.53 3.70
N ARG A 57 11.48 6.43 3.04
CA ARG A 57 10.82 7.55 2.36
C ARG A 57 9.35 7.51 2.71
N SER A 58 8.81 8.64 3.07
CA SER A 58 7.40 8.76 3.41
C SER A 58 6.81 10.06 2.89
N VAL A 59 5.51 10.08 2.80
CA VAL A 59 4.71 11.29 2.62
C VAL A 59 3.74 11.40 3.77
N TYR A 60 3.40 12.60 4.14
CA TYR A 60 2.43 12.82 5.21
C TYR A 60 1.39 13.86 4.81
N LYS A 61 0.27 13.78 5.44
CA LYS A 61 -0.81 14.77 5.35
C LYS A 61 -1.37 15.02 6.74
N THR A 62 -1.45 16.28 7.12
CA THR A 62 -2.17 16.67 8.34
C THR A 62 -3.67 16.65 8.06
N ILE A 63 -4.40 15.85 8.82
CA ILE A 63 -5.85 15.75 8.77
C ILE A 63 -6.42 15.86 10.17
N GLN A 64 -7.60 16.47 10.28
CA GLN A 64 -8.36 16.46 11.54
C GLN A 64 -9.38 15.32 11.45
N LEU A 65 -9.02 14.17 11.98
CA LEU A 65 -9.82 12.96 11.93
C LEU A 65 -9.88 12.31 13.31
N ASP A 66 -11.07 12.05 13.80
CA ASP A 66 -11.26 11.23 15.00
C ASP A 66 -11.32 9.75 14.60
N LEU A 67 -10.19 9.06 14.73
CA LEU A 67 -10.07 7.65 14.37
C LEU A 67 -11.01 6.73 15.17
N ARG A 68 -11.48 7.15 16.34
CA ARG A 68 -12.40 6.36 17.18
C ARG A 68 -13.77 6.14 16.53
N GLN A 69 -14.11 6.93 15.51
CA GLN A 69 -15.36 6.78 14.75
C GLN A 69 -15.30 5.65 13.71
N TYR A 70 -14.13 5.06 13.50
CA TYR A 70 -13.91 4.02 12.51
C TYR A 70 -13.66 2.68 13.18
N GLU A 71 -14.17 1.64 12.56
CA GLU A 71 -14.00 0.27 13.06
C GLU A 71 -12.62 -0.28 12.71
N LYS A 72 -12.18 -0.05 11.45
CA LYS A 72 -10.96 -0.64 10.89
C LYS A 72 -10.20 0.33 10.00
N LEU A 73 -8.89 0.13 9.95
CA LEU A 73 -8.02 0.67 8.92
C LEU A 73 -7.73 -0.42 7.90
N LYS A 74 -8.16 -0.21 6.65
CA LYS A 74 -7.87 -1.10 5.54
C LYS A 74 -7.06 -0.38 4.47
N MET A 75 -6.01 -1.03 3.96
CA MET A 75 -5.23 -0.52 2.84
C MET A 75 -4.61 -1.68 2.06
N TYR A 76 -4.69 -1.60 0.74
CA TYR A 76 -3.93 -2.45 -0.18
C TYR A 76 -2.68 -1.72 -0.64
N ILE A 77 -1.57 -2.44 -0.73
CA ILE A 77 -0.28 -1.89 -1.14
C ILE A 77 0.28 -2.76 -2.26
N HIS A 78 0.58 -2.15 -3.39
CA HIS A 78 1.26 -2.79 -4.50
C HIS A 78 2.72 -2.35 -4.55
N ALA A 79 3.63 -3.28 -4.73
CA ALA A 79 5.05 -3.02 -4.92
C ALA A 79 5.53 -3.62 -6.24
N GLU A 80 6.26 -2.84 -7.02
CA GLU A 80 6.88 -3.28 -8.27
C GLU A 80 8.22 -2.58 -8.50
N SER A 81 9.09 -3.19 -9.29
CA SER A 81 10.26 -2.51 -9.84
C SER A 81 9.85 -1.61 -11.01
N GLN A 82 10.39 -0.40 -11.10
CA GLN A 82 10.11 0.53 -12.21
C GLN A 82 10.48 -0.04 -13.58
N GLU A 83 11.47 -0.91 -13.64
CA GLU A 83 11.95 -1.52 -14.86
C GLU A 83 11.31 -2.87 -15.16
N GLY A 84 10.34 -3.28 -14.34
CA GLY A 84 9.70 -4.59 -14.47
C GLY A 84 10.64 -5.76 -14.21
N ARG A 85 11.73 -5.53 -13.50
CA ARG A 85 12.70 -6.58 -13.16
C ARG A 85 12.22 -7.36 -11.96
N ASP A 86 12.39 -8.66 -12.00
CA ASP A 86 12.09 -9.54 -10.86
C ASP A 86 13.08 -9.35 -9.70
N LYS A 87 14.24 -8.75 -9.99
CA LYS A 87 15.32 -8.53 -9.02
C LYS A 87 15.82 -7.10 -9.08
N LEU A 88 16.07 -6.53 -7.92
CA LEU A 88 16.83 -5.29 -7.85
C LEU A 88 18.32 -5.55 -8.06
N PRO A 89 19.07 -4.59 -8.64
CA PRO A 89 20.51 -4.74 -8.85
C PRO A 89 21.25 -5.08 -7.54
N GLY A 90 22.07 -6.11 -7.56
CA GLY A 90 22.87 -6.53 -6.40
C GLY A 90 22.19 -7.47 -5.43
N GLU A 91 21.04 -8.02 -5.79
CA GLU A 91 20.27 -8.90 -4.93
C GLU A 91 20.35 -10.37 -5.31
N GLY A 92 20.29 -11.22 -4.27
CA GLY A 92 20.31 -12.67 -4.39
C GLY A 92 19.01 -13.26 -4.92
N THR A 93 18.24 -13.88 -4.07
CA THR A 93 16.93 -14.47 -4.40
C THR A 93 15.78 -13.50 -4.15
N ASN A 94 14.62 -13.73 -4.76
CA ASN A 94 13.40 -12.96 -4.50
C ASN A 94 13.04 -12.93 -3.02
N ASP A 95 13.36 -13.99 -2.27
CA ASP A 95 13.13 -14.07 -0.82
C ASP A 95 13.87 -12.99 -0.03
N ASP A 96 15.09 -12.63 -0.45
CA ASP A 96 15.86 -11.57 0.21
C ASP A 96 15.27 -10.17 -0.03
N PHE A 97 14.70 -9.94 -1.20
CA PHE A 97 14.01 -8.69 -1.49
C PHE A 97 12.70 -8.58 -0.72
N ASP A 98 11.91 -9.63 -0.69
CA ASP A 98 10.64 -9.71 0.03
C ASP A 98 10.78 -9.41 1.54
N ARG A 99 11.97 -9.66 2.09
CA ARG A 99 12.27 -9.36 3.50
C ARG A 99 12.80 -7.95 3.75
N ARG A 100 13.26 -7.27 2.71
CA ARG A 100 13.93 -5.96 2.83
C ARG A 100 13.01 -4.78 2.58
N LEU A 101 11.99 -4.94 1.75
CA LEU A 101 11.02 -3.87 1.50
C LEU A 101 9.88 -3.95 2.51
N VAL A 102 9.75 -2.89 3.30
CA VAL A 102 8.71 -2.77 4.32
C VAL A 102 7.90 -1.51 4.04
N ALA A 103 6.59 -1.64 3.98
CA ALA A 103 5.71 -0.48 4.02
C ALA A 103 5.34 -0.16 5.47
N PHE A 104 5.20 1.13 5.75
CA PHE A 104 4.73 1.56 7.05
C PHE A 104 3.69 2.68 6.97
N ILE A 105 2.78 2.68 7.93
CA ILE A 105 1.86 3.80 8.19
C ILE A 105 2.14 4.33 9.58
N ARG A 106 2.27 5.64 9.72
CA ARG A 106 2.28 6.35 11.01
C ARG A 106 1.01 7.14 11.20
N LEU A 107 0.40 6.99 12.35
CA LEU A 107 -0.80 7.69 12.78
C LEU A 107 -0.52 8.32 14.14
N GLY A 108 -0.50 9.64 14.23
CA GLY A 108 -0.17 10.31 15.47
C GLY A 108 -0.30 11.83 15.42
N SER A 109 0.00 12.47 16.52
CA SER A 109 0.01 13.93 16.63
C SER A 109 1.29 14.56 16.09
N ASP A 110 2.37 13.80 16.06
CA ASP A 110 3.63 14.16 15.42
C ASP A 110 4.27 12.90 14.78
N LEU A 111 5.36 13.07 14.05
CA LEU A 111 6.00 11.97 13.31
C LEU A 111 7.26 11.43 14.01
N ASN A 112 7.63 11.97 15.17
CA ASN A 112 8.86 11.64 15.87
C ASN A 112 8.62 10.83 17.13
N ASP A 113 7.72 11.30 18.02
CA ASP A 113 7.60 10.76 19.36
C ASP A 113 6.20 10.22 19.69
N ASN A 114 5.14 10.82 19.09
CA ASN A 114 3.75 10.50 19.46
C ASN A 114 2.96 9.93 18.29
N TYR A 115 3.29 8.72 17.90
CA TYR A 115 2.62 8.01 16.80
C TYR A 115 2.46 6.52 17.08
N TYR A 116 1.53 5.93 16.39
CA TYR A 116 1.44 4.48 16.18
C TYR A 116 2.03 4.16 14.82
N GLN A 117 2.79 3.09 14.72
CA GLN A 117 3.34 2.60 13.45
C GLN A 117 2.87 1.19 13.18
N ILE A 118 2.39 0.96 11.97
CA ILE A 118 2.02 -0.35 11.44
C ILE A 118 2.98 -0.64 10.31
N GLU A 119 3.68 -1.75 10.38
CA GLU A 119 4.64 -2.19 9.38
C GLU A 119 4.21 -3.52 8.77
N ILE A 120 4.37 -3.65 7.45
CA ILE A 120 4.19 -4.91 6.75
C ILE A 120 5.34 -5.14 5.77
N PRO A 121 5.94 -6.33 5.74
CA PRO A 121 6.85 -6.69 4.68
C PRO A 121 6.09 -6.85 3.36
N LEU A 122 6.57 -6.23 2.29
CA LEU A 122 5.92 -6.28 0.99
C LEU A 122 6.51 -7.39 0.12
N LYS A 123 5.64 -8.09 -0.60
CA LYS A 123 5.99 -8.99 -1.70
C LYS A 123 5.81 -8.27 -3.02
N PRO A 124 6.88 -7.99 -3.77
CA PRO A 124 6.77 -7.36 -5.07
C PRO A 124 6.01 -8.22 -6.06
N THR A 125 5.38 -7.58 -7.03
CA THR A 125 4.78 -8.28 -8.15
C THR A 125 5.84 -8.56 -9.19
N SER A 126 6.06 -9.85 -9.49
CA SER A 126 7.00 -10.29 -10.50
C SER A 126 6.43 -10.06 -11.90
N TYR A 127 7.29 -9.64 -12.80
CA TYR A 127 6.99 -9.48 -14.20
C TYR A 127 7.72 -10.55 -15.04
N ILE A 128 6.97 -11.26 -15.85
CA ILE A 128 7.53 -12.22 -16.82
C ILE A 128 7.54 -11.56 -18.19
N SER A 129 8.74 -11.26 -18.68
CA SER A 129 8.92 -10.67 -20.01
C SER A 129 8.32 -11.58 -21.09
N GLY A 130 7.51 -11.00 -21.99
CA GLY A 130 6.85 -11.74 -23.07
C GLY A 130 5.48 -12.32 -22.71
N SER A 131 5.00 -12.18 -21.49
CA SER A 131 3.63 -12.52 -21.15
C SER A 131 2.69 -11.42 -21.62
N SER A 132 1.79 -11.74 -22.54
CA SER A 132 0.71 -10.86 -22.99
C SER A 132 -0.54 -10.93 -22.09
N ASN A 133 -0.50 -11.76 -21.06
CA ASN A 133 -1.64 -11.98 -20.19
C ASN A 133 -1.74 -10.85 -19.15
N ARG A 134 -2.94 -10.32 -19.01
CA ARG A 134 -3.23 -9.40 -17.90
C ARG A 134 -3.05 -10.12 -16.58
N ILE A 135 -2.35 -9.48 -15.65
CA ILE A 135 -2.14 -10.01 -14.31
C ILE A 135 -3.44 -9.84 -13.52
N SER A 136 -3.81 -10.84 -12.75
CA SER A 136 -5.04 -10.81 -11.95
C SER A 136 -4.95 -9.82 -10.79
N SER A 137 -6.09 -9.39 -10.27
CA SER A 137 -6.13 -8.51 -9.08
C SER A 137 -5.39 -9.11 -7.89
N ASN A 138 -5.57 -10.40 -7.63
CA ASN A 138 -4.91 -11.08 -6.51
C ASN A 138 -3.38 -11.16 -6.68
N ASP A 139 -2.90 -11.32 -7.92
CA ASP A 139 -1.47 -11.38 -8.20
C ASP A 139 -0.81 -9.99 -8.11
N VAL A 140 -1.53 -8.94 -8.47
CA VAL A 140 -1.04 -7.56 -8.35
C VAL A 140 -1.05 -7.11 -6.90
N TRP A 141 -2.17 -7.21 -6.21
CA TRP A 141 -2.35 -6.65 -4.87
C TRP A 141 -1.90 -7.57 -3.74
N LYS A 142 -1.83 -8.89 -3.99
CA LYS A 142 -1.40 -9.90 -2.99
C LYS A 142 -2.06 -9.67 -1.62
N PRO A 143 -3.39 -9.74 -1.52
CA PRO A 143 -4.15 -9.29 -0.35
C PRO A 143 -3.74 -9.97 0.96
N GLU A 144 -3.21 -11.19 0.89
CA GLU A 144 -2.77 -11.95 2.06
C GLU A 144 -1.45 -11.45 2.67
N THR A 145 -0.64 -10.73 1.88
CA THR A 145 0.68 -10.27 2.31
C THR A 145 0.85 -8.76 2.24
N ASN A 146 0.24 -8.10 1.25
CA ASN A 146 0.43 -6.68 0.96
C ASN A 146 -0.79 -5.85 1.37
N SER A 147 -1.53 -6.26 2.39
CA SER A 147 -2.65 -5.48 2.90
C SER A 147 -2.53 -5.19 4.39
N ILE A 148 -3.10 -4.09 4.79
CA ILE A 148 -3.35 -3.75 6.18
C ILE A 148 -4.85 -3.90 6.42
N ASP A 149 -5.24 -4.70 7.40
CA ASP A 149 -6.61 -4.80 7.92
C ASP A 149 -6.52 -4.87 9.46
N VAL A 150 -6.54 -3.71 10.08
CA VAL A 150 -6.31 -3.56 11.52
C VAL A 150 -7.51 -2.87 12.17
N PRO A 151 -8.10 -3.48 13.21
CA PRO A 151 -9.15 -2.83 13.98
C PRO A 151 -8.58 -1.62 14.73
N ILE A 152 -9.26 -0.49 14.66
CA ILE A 152 -8.82 0.76 15.33
C ILE A 152 -8.76 0.60 16.85
N SER A 153 -9.57 -0.27 17.42
CA SER A 153 -9.56 -0.58 18.86
C SER A 153 -8.20 -1.07 19.37
N ILE A 154 -7.38 -1.66 18.52
CA ILE A 154 -6.03 -2.11 18.92
C ILE A 154 -5.14 -0.94 19.36
N LEU A 155 -5.29 0.24 18.74
CA LEU A 155 -4.52 1.43 19.09
C LEU A 155 -4.83 1.88 20.53
N SER A 156 -6.11 1.83 20.92
CA SER A 156 -6.52 2.15 22.29
C SER A 156 -6.02 1.11 23.29
N SER A 157 -6.04 -0.15 22.93
CA SER A 157 -5.54 -1.25 23.77
C SER A 157 -4.04 -1.14 24.00
N LEU A 158 -3.26 -0.84 22.96
CA LEU A 158 -1.81 -0.61 23.08
C LEU A 158 -1.50 0.57 23.99
N LYS A 159 -2.23 1.69 23.86
CA LYS A 159 -2.05 2.84 24.73
C LYS A 159 -2.33 2.50 26.19
N SER A 160 -3.40 1.77 26.46
CA SER A 160 -3.74 1.34 27.83
C SER A 160 -2.67 0.42 28.41
N LYS A 161 -2.12 -0.49 27.60
CA LYS A 161 -1.04 -1.37 28.02
C LYS A 161 0.22 -0.58 28.42
N ILE A 162 0.65 0.36 27.58
CA ILE A 162 1.82 1.22 27.84
C ILE A 162 1.63 2.03 29.13
N ILE A 163 0.43 2.57 29.39
CA ILE A 163 0.15 3.35 30.58
C ILE A 163 0.19 2.49 31.85
N ASN A 164 -0.32 1.24 31.79
CA ASN A 164 -0.46 0.38 32.95
C ASN A 164 0.82 -0.42 33.26
N GLU A 165 1.57 -0.83 32.27
CA GLU A 165 2.73 -1.74 32.41
C GLU A 165 4.08 -0.99 32.31
N GLY A 166 4.07 0.27 31.89
CA GLY A 166 5.28 1.03 31.55
C GLY A 166 5.87 0.61 30.19
N PHE A 167 6.82 1.39 29.74
CA PHE A 167 7.63 1.04 28.56
C PHE A 167 8.80 0.18 29.06
N ASP A 168 8.73 -1.12 28.90
CA ASP A 168 9.93 -1.95 28.89
C ASP A 168 10.55 -1.83 27.49
N GLY A 169 11.49 -0.86 27.37
CA GLY A 169 12.25 -0.57 26.16
C GLY A 169 13.39 -1.54 25.94
#